data_71f3793b9ab0431abbfd3cc8ed4e413c
#
_entry.id   71f3793b9ab0431abbfd3cc8ed4e413c
#
_cell.length_a   1.000
_cell.length_b   1.000
_cell.length_c   1.000
_cell.angle_alpha   90.00
_cell.angle_beta   90.00
_cell.angle_gamma   90.00
#
_symmetry.space_group_name_H-M   'P 1'
#
loop_
_entity.id
_entity.type
_entity.pdbx_description
1 polymer ?
#
loop_
_entity_poly.entity_id
_entity_poly.type
_entity_poly.pdbx_seq_one_letter_code
_entity_poly.pdbx_strand_id
1 'polypeptide(L)'
;MGRAEASGRFPWLAAVDWEAVSSVFPVRLPRGYLGDAHTPGDPRLLTALPANAELEADVGDIPDPVGEQARSPLPWVVRKHEDRVLLLLTKRCHVYCRFCFRRDHQPGEGEDPSDVEWGAMLDYARASGAKEVILSGGDPLAVTDARLFAAIDGVRPEVPVIRVHTRAPITFPSRITAKLVEGLRARAPVWVFVHVNHPAELTAEVDAALARLVDAGVPVVNQSVLLRSVNDDAATLAALSHALVERRVFPYYLHHPDAVPGNAAFRVPLAEGRRIYASLRRMVSGLALPTYVMDPPDGSGKFAIPVDASG
;
A
#
# COMPACT_ATOMS: atom_id res chain seq x y z
N MET A 1 15.07 -1.71 -13.39
CA MET A 1 16.51 -1.46 -13.17
C MET A 1 17.08 -2.64 -12.40
N GLY A 2 18.14 -3.27 -12.90
CA GLY A 2 18.83 -4.38 -12.24
C GLY A 2 19.94 -3.90 -11.30
N ARG A 3 20.56 -4.85 -10.55
CA ARG A 3 21.62 -4.57 -9.56
C ARG A 3 22.75 -3.69 -10.12
N ALA A 4 23.35 -4.08 -11.24
CA ALA A 4 24.50 -3.35 -11.82
C ALA A 4 24.17 -1.90 -12.18
N GLU A 5 23.00 -1.67 -12.79
CA GLU A 5 22.51 -0.33 -13.13
C GLU A 5 22.17 0.47 -11.88
N ALA A 6 21.56 -0.16 -10.87
CA ALA A 6 21.24 0.48 -9.59
C ALA A 6 22.52 0.91 -8.86
N SER A 7 23.52 0.04 -8.76
CA SER A 7 24.80 0.36 -8.11
C SER A 7 25.59 1.45 -8.88
N GLY A 8 25.49 1.48 -10.20
CA GLY A 8 26.07 2.57 -11.00
C GLY A 8 25.40 3.91 -10.78
N ARG A 9 24.09 3.94 -10.58
CA ARG A 9 23.32 5.16 -10.31
C ARG A 9 23.40 5.59 -8.84
N PHE A 10 23.46 4.63 -7.92
CA PHE A 10 23.47 4.83 -6.47
C PHE A 10 24.71 4.16 -5.86
N PRO A 11 25.87 4.83 -5.84
CA PRO A 11 27.13 4.22 -5.42
C PRO A 11 27.14 3.57 -4.05
N TRP A 12 26.34 4.10 -3.09
CA TRP A 12 26.21 3.52 -1.75
C TRP A 12 25.59 2.12 -1.72
N LEU A 13 24.89 1.69 -2.78
CA LEU A 13 24.39 0.32 -2.90
C LEU A 13 25.50 -0.71 -3.09
N ALA A 14 26.74 -0.29 -3.36
CA ALA A 14 27.89 -1.19 -3.41
C ALA A 14 28.19 -1.86 -2.05
N ALA A 15 27.80 -1.22 -0.94
CA ALA A 15 27.94 -1.74 0.41
C ALA A 15 26.78 -2.64 0.86
N VAL A 16 25.72 -2.79 0.04
CA VAL A 16 24.56 -3.62 0.35
C VAL A 16 24.81 -5.06 -0.11
N ASP A 17 24.59 -6.02 0.78
CA ASP A 17 24.52 -7.45 0.40
C ASP A 17 23.23 -7.72 -0.38
N TRP A 18 23.30 -7.39 -1.67
CA TRP A 18 22.14 -7.47 -2.56
C TRP A 18 21.55 -8.87 -2.66
N GLU A 19 22.41 -9.90 -2.64
CA GLU A 19 21.97 -11.28 -2.77
C GLU A 19 21.20 -11.71 -1.52
N ALA A 20 21.76 -11.47 -0.34
CA ALA A 20 21.11 -11.78 0.92
C ALA A 20 19.78 -11.01 1.08
N VAL A 21 19.75 -9.70 0.82
CA VAL A 21 18.51 -8.92 0.92
C VAL A 21 17.46 -9.38 -0.09
N SER A 22 17.86 -9.68 -1.33
CA SER A 22 16.92 -10.12 -2.38
C SER A 22 16.37 -11.53 -2.13
N SER A 23 17.11 -12.39 -1.42
CA SER A 23 16.62 -13.72 -1.03
C SER A 23 15.54 -13.66 0.04
N VAL A 24 15.59 -12.66 0.92
CA VAL A 24 14.56 -12.43 1.96
C VAL A 24 13.34 -11.73 1.38
N PHE A 25 13.54 -10.67 0.60
CA PHE A 25 12.45 -9.93 -0.02
C PHE A 25 12.85 -9.37 -1.38
N PRO A 26 12.09 -9.66 -2.46
CA PRO A 26 12.46 -9.28 -3.82
C PRO A 26 12.74 -7.79 -3.98
N VAL A 27 13.63 -7.42 -4.89
CA VAL A 27 13.94 -6.03 -5.25
C VAL A 27 13.44 -5.75 -6.66
N ARG A 28 12.57 -4.75 -6.82
CA ARG A 28 12.09 -4.27 -8.11
C ARG A 28 12.12 -2.74 -8.12
N LEU A 29 12.85 -2.18 -9.08
CA LEU A 29 13.14 -0.75 -9.15
C LEU A 29 12.67 -0.20 -10.50
N PRO A 30 11.44 0.34 -10.63
CA PRO A 30 11.00 1.05 -11.82
C PRO A 30 11.78 2.35 -11.96
N ARG A 31 12.34 2.59 -13.15
CA ARG A 31 13.09 3.82 -13.43
C ARG A 31 12.26 5.08 -13.21
N GLY A 32 10.99 5.04 -13.62
CA GLY A 32 10.08 6.18 -13.49
C GLY A 32 9.81 6.59 -12.05
N TYR A 33 9.63 5.62 -11.14
CA TYR A 33 9.37 5.93 -9.73
C TYR A 33 10.55 6.61 -9.03
N LEU A 34 11.77 6.19 -9.36
CA LEU A 34 12.98 6.78 -8.79
C LEU A 34 13.29 8.16 -9.41
N GLY A 35 12.74 8.45 -10.62
CA GLY A 35 12.80 9.75 -11.25
C GLY A 35 14.19 10.39 -11.20
N ASP A 36 14.26 11.56 -10.66
CA ASP A 36 15.48 12.37 -10.43
C ASP A 36 16.11 12.17 -9.04
N ALA A 37 15.57 11.27 -8.21
CA ALA A 37 16.12 10.96 -6.90
C ALA A 37 17.56 10.43 -7.03
N HIS A 38 18.49 11.04 -6.28
CA HIS A 38 19.92 10.71 -6.34
C HIS A 38 20.66 10.89 -5.00
N THR A 39 19.97 11.28 -3.93
CA THR A 39 20.56 11.42 -2.59
C THR A 39 20.13 10.27 -1.67
N PRO A 40 21.00 9.72 -0.82
CA PRO A 40 20.66 8.58 0.05
C PRO A 40 19.43 8.80 0.94
N GLY A 41 19.15 10.05 1.32
CA GLY A 41 18.01 10.41 2.17
C GLY A 41 16.71 10.69 1.41
N ASP A 42 16.66 10.55 0.08
CA ASP A 42 15.41 10.74 -0.68
C ASP A 42 14.36 9.71 -0.26
N PRO A 43 13.16 10.13 0.18
CA PRO A 43 12.13 9.23 0.69
C PRO A 43 11.68 8.17 -0.33
N ARG A 44 11.76 8.47 -1.63
CA ARG A 44 11.47 7.49 -2.70
C ARG A 44 12.51 6.38 -2.71
N LEU A 45 13.79 6.73 -2.52
CA LEU A 45 14.89 5.78 -2.48
C LEU A 45 14.85 4.94 -1.20
N LEU A 46 14.63 5.56 -0.04
CA LEU A 46 14.51 4.86 1.24
C LEU A 46 13.43 3.78 1.20
N THR A 47 12.28 4.05 0.57
CA THR A 47 11.15 3.12 0.51
C THR A 47 11.26 2.05 -0.57
N ALA A 48 12.22 2.15 -1.50
CA ALA A 48 12.35 1.23 -2.65
C ALA A 48 13.69 0.50 -2.74
N LEU A 49 14.79 1.12 -2.29
CA LEU A 49 16.11 0.52 -2.39
C LEU A 49 16.37 -0.46 -1.24
N PRO A 50 17.07 -1.59 -1.52
CA PRO A 50 17.44 -2.55 -0.48
C PRO A 50 18.47 -1.97 0.48
N ALA A 51 18.42 -2.42 1.73
CA ALA A 51 19.38 -2.04 2.77
C ALA A 51 19.76 -3.26 3.64
N ASN A 52 21.01 -3.32 4.12
CA ASN A 52 21.47 -4.40 5.00
C ASN A 52 20.66 -4.51 6.30
N ALA A 53 20.09 -3.39 6.78
CA ALA A 53 19.20 -3.38 7.94
C ALA A 53 17.99 -4.31 7.80
N GLU A 54 17.62 -4.71 6.58
CA GLU A 54 16.54 -5.69 6.36
C GLU A 54 16.90 -7.12 6.76
N LEU A 55 18.18 -7.41 6.95
CA LEU A 55 18.70 -8.71 7.41
C LEU A 55 18.76 -8.82 8.93
N GLU A 56 18.55 -7.70 9.64
CA GLU A 56 18.59 -7.65 11.08
C GLU A 56 17.22 -8.04 11.65
N ALA A 57 17.23 -8.99 12.60
CA ALA A 57 16.02 -9.36 13.34
C ALA A 57 15.78 -8.36 14.49
N ASP A 58 14.52 -8.03 14.75
CA ASP A 58 14.10 -7.24 15.90
C ASP A 58 13.25 -8.08 16.85
N VAL A 59 13.37 -7.86 18.14
CA VAL A 59 12.65 -8.61 19.20
C VAL A 59 11.13 -8.53 19.05
N GLY A 60 10.61 -7.51 18.40
CA GLY A 60 9.19 -7.32 18.18
C GLY A 60 8.66 -7.86 16.85
N ASP A 61 9.48 -8.59 16.08
CA ASP A 61 9.08 -9.07 14.75
C ASP A 61 7.97 -10.12 14.78
N ILE A 62 6.92 -9.88 14.00
CA ILE A 62 5.77 -10.77 13.82
C ILE A 62 5.63 -11.04 12.32
N PRO A 63 5.80 -12.30 11.84
CA PRO A 63 5.69 -12.64 10.41
C PRO A 63 4.33 -12.31 9.78
N ASP A 64 3.25 -12.43 10.55
CA ASP A 64 1.88 -12.04 10.17
C ASP A 64 1.36 -10.96 11.14
N PRO A 65 1.84 -9.71 11.03
CA PRO A 65 1.61 -8.67 12.02
C PRO A 65 0.16 -8.20 12.08
N VAL A 66 -0.65 -8.53 11.09
CA VAL A 66 -2.07 -8.19 11.04
C VAL A 66 -3.01 -9.40 11.11
N GLY A 67 -2.46 -10.61 11.27
CA GLY A 67 -3.23 -11.85 11.46
C GLY A 67 -4.06 -12.26 10.25
N GLU A 68 -3.54 -12.11 9.02
CA GLU A 68 -4.24 -12.49 7.80
C GLU A 68 -4.29 -14.01 7.59
N GLN A 69 -3.20 -14.73 7.92
CA GLN A 69 -3.11 -16.19 7.70
C GLN A 69 -4.17 -16.95 8.47
N ALA A 70 -4.35 -16.64 9.76
CA ALA A 70 -5.37 -17.26 10.59
C ALA A 70 -6.82 -16.94 10.15
N ARG A 71 -6.99 -15.99 9.24
CA ARG A 71 -8.28 -15.49 8.73
C ARG A 71 -8.43 -15.65 7.23
N SER A 72 -7.68 -16.58 6.66
CA SER A 72 -7.73 -16.93 5.24
C SER A 72 -8.54 -18.23 5.10
N PRO A 73 -9.86 -18.14 4.82
CA PRO A 73 -10.72 -19.31 4.66
C PRO A 73 -10.37 -20.15 3.43
N LEU A 74 -9.74 -19.53 2.44
CA LEU A 74 -9.22 -20.12 1.21
C LEU A 74 -7.90 -19.45 0.84
N PRO A 75 -7.04 -20.08 0.03
CA PRO A 75 -5.94 -19.41 -0.62
C PRO A 75 -6.42 -18.12 -1.33
N TRP A 76 -5.62 -17.06 -1.23
CA TRP A 76 -5.89 -15.76 -1.87
C TRP A 76 -7.11 -14.98 -1.31
N VAL A 77 -7.73 -15.46 -0.23
CA VAL A 77 -8.87 -14.80 0.44
C VAL A 77 -8.54 -14.50 1.88
N VAL A 78 -8.77 -13.27 2.33
CA VAL A 78 -8.70 -12.89 3.75
C VAL A 78 -10.04 -12.35 4.20
N ARG A 79 -10.55 -12.82 5.35
CA ARG A 79 -11.80 -12.35 5.94
C ARG A 79 -11.65 -12.09 7.43
N LYS A 80 -11.31 -10.86 7.79
CA LYS A 80 -11.20 -10.38 9.19
C LYS A 80 -12.50 -9.79 9.72
N HIS A 81 -13.42 -9.43 8.84
CA HIS A 81 -14.66 -8.72 9.17
C HIS A 81 -15.86 -9.36 8.50
N GLU A 82 -17.03 -9.19 9.10
CA GLU A 82 -18.27 -9.76 8.56
C GLU A 82 -18.72 -9.07 7.27
N ASP A 83 -18.52 -7.75 7.20
CA ASP A 83 -19.03 -6.89 6.14
C ASP A 83 -18.15 -6.79 4.89
N ARG A 84 -16.93 -7.35 4.93
CA ARG A 84 -15.97 -7.25 3.81
C ARG A 84 -15.05 -8.45 3.65
N VAL A 85 -14.66 -8.70 2.41
CA VAL A 85 -13.69 -9.73 2.01
C VAL A 85 -12.56 -9.07 1.24
N LEU A 86 -11.32 -9.51 1.49
CA LEU A 86 -10.15 -9.09 0.74
C LEU A 86 -9.72 -10.23 -0.19
N LEU A 87 -9.55 -9.92 -1.47
CA LEU A 87 -9.08 -10.82 -2.51
C LEU A 87 -7.66 -10.41 -2.94
N LEU A 88 -6.72 -11.36 -2.85
CA LEU A 88 -5.34 -11.18 -3.24
C LEU A 88 -5.20 -11.62 -4.71
N LEU A 89 -5.20 -10.68 -5.65
CA LEU A 89 -5.22 -10.99 -7.08
C LEU A 89 -3.89 -11.50 -7.63
N THR A 90 -2.78 -11.23 -6.91
CA THR A 90 -1.40 -11.56 -7.30
C THR A 90 -0.46 -11.30 -6.12
N LYS A 91 0.72 -11.92 -6.12
CA LYS A 91 1.84 -11.53 -5.23
C LYS A 91 2.73 -10.44 -5.84
N ARG A 92 2.58 -10.16 -7.13
CA ARG A 92 3.44 -9.22 -7.87
C ARG A 92 3.13 -7.78 -7.52
N CYS A 93 4.19 -6.96 -7.43
CA CYS A 93 4.12 -5.51 -7.30
C CYS A 93 4.94 -4.82 -8.39
N HIS A 94 4.65 -3.54 -8.66
CA HIS A 94 5.50 -2.69 -9.50
C HIS A 94 6.77 -2.27 -8.76
N VAL A 95 6.69 -2.04 -7.44
CA VAL A 95 7.79 -1.83 -6.50
C VAL A 95 7.55 -2.72 -5.30
N TYR A 96 8.56 -3.43 -4.83
CA TYR A 96 8.50 -4.10 -3.53
C TYR A 96 8.93 -3.11 -2.45
N CYS A 97 7.92 -2.47 -1.82
CA CYS A 97 8.12 -1.47 -0.77
C CYS A 97 8.89 -2.06 0.40
N ARG A 98 10.02 -1.45 0.79
CA ARG A 98 10.89 -2.03 1.85
C ARG A 98 10.24 -2.08 3.24
N PHE A 99 9.16 -1.34 3.44
CA PHE A 99 8.32 -1.34 4.64
C PHE A 99 7.07 -2.24 4.54
N CYS A 100 6.96 -3.09 3.53
CA CYS A 100 5.77 -3.92 3.26
C CYS A 100 5.49 -4.88 4.42
N PHE A 101 4.28 -4.83 4.99
CA PHE A 101 3.87 -5.74 6.06
C PHE A 101 3.56 -7.17 5.57
N ARG A 102 3.27 -7.33 4.27
CA ARG A 102 2.99 -8.64 3.64
C ARG A 102 4.21 -9.32 3.02
N ARG A 103 5.42 -8.90 3.39
CA ARG A 103 6.63 -9.43 2.76
C ARG A 103 6.81 -10.95 2.95
N ASP A 104 6.28 -11.51 4.05
CA ASP A 104 6.36 -12.94 4.36
C ASP A 104 5.04 -13.69 4.07
N HIS A 105 3.99 -12.99 3.65
CA HIS A 105 2.68 -13.61 3.42
C HIS A 105 2.66 -14.39 2.10
N GLN A 106 2.35 -15.70 2.19
CA GLN A 106 2.24 -16.61 1.06
C GLN A 106 0.79 -17.13 0.95
N PRO A 107 -0.09 -16.42 0.23
CA PRO A 107 -1.52 -16.74 0.16
C PRO A 107 -1.83 -18.04 -0.61
N GLY A 108 -0.91 -18.53 -1.43
CA GLY A 108 -1.04 -19.75 -2.24
C GLY A 108 0.28 -20.09 -2.92
N GLU A 109 0.31 -21.14 -3.73
CA GLU A 109 1.45 -21.46 -4.59
C GLU A 109 1.54 -20.46 -5.75
N GLY A 110 2.71 -20.31 -6.36
CA GLY A 110 2.91 -19.40 -7.49
C GLY A 110 2.78 -17.90 -7.17
N GLU A 111 2.86 -17.07 -8.21
CA GLU A 111 2.73 -15.60 -8.11
C GLU A 111 1.30 -15.09 -8.28
N ASP A 112 0.45 -15.85 -8.96
CA ASP A 112 -0.95 -15.56 -9.25
C ASP A 112 -1.82 -16.77 -8.88
N PRO A 113 -3.10 -16.56 -8.51
CA PRO A 113 -4.05 -17.65 -8.34
C PRO A 113 -4.18 -18.48 -9.63
N SER A 114 -4.18 -19.81 -9.50
CA SER A 114 -4.59 -20.72 -10.59
C SER A 114 -6.06 -20.46 -10.97
N ASP A 115 -6.51 -20.96 -12.11
CA ASP A 115 -7.91 -20.76 -12.54
C ASP A 115 -8.92 -21.40 -11.56
N VAL A 116 -8.54 -22.51 -10.93
CA VAL A 116 -9.36 -23.16 -9.88
C VAL A 116 -9.45 -22.27 -8.63
N GLU A 117 -8.31 -21.79 -8.14
CA GLU A 117 -8.29 -20.87 -6.98
C GLU A 117 -9.00 -19.56 -7.29
N TRP A 118 -8.85 -19.04 -8.52
CA TRP A 118 -9.55 -17.85 -8.98
C TRP A 118 -11.07 -18.02 -8.92
N GLY A 119 -11.59 -19.14 -9.45
CA GLY A 119 -13.01 -19.47 -9.37
C GLY A 119 -13.49 -19.55 -7.92
N ALA A 120 -12.80 -20.35 -7.08
CA ALA A 120 -13.14 -20.53 -5.67
C ALA A 120 -13.13 -19.20 -4.88
N MET A 121 -12.16 -18.32 -5.16
CA MET A 121 -12.05 -17.00 -4.52
C MET A 121 -13.25 -16.10 -4.85
N LEU A 122 -13.69 -16.06 -6.11
CA LEU A 122 -14.86 -15.27 -6.54
C LEU A 122 -16.16 -15.87 -5.99
N ASP A 123 -16.30 -17.21 -6.01
CA ASP A 123 -17.46 -17.90 -5.46
C ASP A 123 -17.60 -17.64 -3.96
N TYR A 124 -16.50 -17.71 -3.22
CA TYR A 124 -16.48 -17.36 -1.81
C TYR A 124 -16.94 -15.92 -1.56
N ALA A 125 -16.39 -14.95 -2.31
CA ALA A 125 -16.76 -13.56 -2.15
C ALA A 125 -18.26 -13.32 -2.38
N ARG A 126 -18.86 -13.93 -3.41
CA ARG A 126 -20.30 -13.85 -3.70
C ARG A 126 -21.14 -14.47 -2.59
N ALA A 127 -20.76 -15.67 -2.11
CA ALA A 127 -21.50 -16.38 -1.09
C ALA A 127 -21.34 -15.80 0.33
N SER A 128 -20.36 -14.91 0.53
CA SER A 128 -19.97 -14.41 1.85
C SER A 128 -20.98 -13.51 2.55
N GLY A 129 -21.91 -12.90 1.80
CA GLY A 129 -22.82 -11.86 2.29
C GLY A 129 -22.13 -10.49 2.55
N ALA A 130 -20.86 -10.37 2.19
CA ALA A 130 -20.10 -9.13 2.37
C ALA A 130 -20.70 -7.97 1.57
N LYS A 131 -20.58 -6.77 2.11
CA LYS A 131 -21.02 -5.52 1.44
C LYS A 131 -19.89 -4.89 0.63
N GLU A 132 -18.65 -5.28 0.93
CA GLU A 132 -17.46 -4.75 0.26
C GLU A 132 -16.50 -5.88 -0.13
N VAL A 133 -15.92 -5.77 -1.31
CA VAL A 133 -14.73 -6.55 -1.70
C VAL A 133 -13.56 -5.61 -1.90
N ILE A 134 -12.43 -5.97 -1.28
CA ILE A 134 -11.16 -5.26 -1.41
C ILE A 134 -10.26 -6.07 -2.33
N LEU A 135 -9.96 -5.54 -3.51
CA LEU A 135 -8.98 -6.09 -4.43
C LEU A 135 -7.59 -5.59 -4.02
N SER A 136 -6.69 -6.53 -3.69
CA SER A 136 -5.36 -6.27 -3.15
C SER A 136 -4.38 -7.37 -3.59
N GLY A 137 -3.42 -7.70 -2.73
CA GLY A 137 -2.41 -8.73 -2.98
C GLY A 137 -1.02 -8.17 -2.80
N GLY A 138 -0.15 -8.39 -3.79
CA GLY A 138 0.98 -7.52 -4.04
C GLY A 138 0.41 -6.16 -4.47
N ASP A 139 0.17 -5.98 -5.75
CA ASP A 139 -0.60 -4.82 -6.24
C ASP A 139 -1.64 -5.30 -7.26
N PRO A 140 -2.95 -5.06 -7.06
CA PRO A 140 -4.00 -5.55 -7.96
C PRO A 140 -3.92 -4.95 -9.37
N LEU A 141 -3.21 -3.83 -9.56
CA LEU A 141 -2.94 -3.27 -10.88
C LEU A 141 -1.70 -3.87 -11.55
N ALA A 142 -1.01 -4.83 -10.92
CA ALA A 142 0.02 -5.63 -11.57
C ALA A 142 -0.56 -6.75 -12.45
N VAL A 143 -1.86 -7.05 -12.34
CA VAL A 143 -2.57 -7.91 -13.30
C VAL A 143 -3.04 -7.11 -14.52
N THR A 144 -3.49 -7.81 -15.57
CA THR A 144 -4.08 -7.16 -16.76
C THR A 144 -5.43 -6.52 -16.46
N ASP A 145 -5.84 -5.52 -17.25
CA ASP A 145 -7.18 -4.92 -17.15
C ASP A 145 -8.28 -5.97 -17.24
N ALA A 146 -8.14 -6.95 -18.16
CA ALA A 146 -9.11 -8.01 -18.32
C ALA A 146 -9.30 -8.83 -17.03
N ARG A 147 -8.19 -9.18 -16.35
CA ARG A 147 -8.24 -9.94 -15.08
C ARG A 147 -8.80 -9.11 -13.93
N LEU A 148 -8.42 -7.83 -13.84
CA LEU A 148 -9.00 -6.91 -12.86
C LEU A 148 -10.51 -6.75 -13.04
N PHE A 149 -10.95 -6.52 -14.29
CA PHE A 149 -12.37 -6.36 -14.59
C PHE A 149 -13.17 -7.66 -14.39
N ALA A 150 -12.56 -8.81 -14.71
CA ALA A 150 -13.17 -10.11 -14.42
C ALA A 150 -13.36 -10.33 -12.91
N ALA A 151 -12.45 -9.87 -12.07
CA ALA A 151 -12.63 -9.92 -10.60
C ALA A 151 -13.80 -9.04 -10.15
N ILE A 152 -13.89 -7.80 -10.66
CA ILE A 152 -14.98 -6.86 -10.32
C ILE A 152 -16.33 -7.41 -10.79
N ASP A 153 -16.42 -7.80 -12.06
CA ASP A 153 -17.65 -8.29 -12.67
C ASP A 153 -18.10 -9.62 -12.03
N GLY A 154 -17.11 -10.46 -11.65
CA GLY A 154 -17.37 -11.76 -11.04
C GLY A 154 -17.98 -11.69 -9.63
N VAL A 155 -17.83 -10.60 -8.90
CA VAL A 155 -18.41 -10.43 -7.55
C VAL A 155 -19.55 -9.42 -7.50
N ARG A 156 -19.68 -8.56 -8.53
CA ARG A 156 -20.58 -7.39 -8.55
C ARG A 156 -22.05 -7.70 -8.32
N PRO A 157 -22.62 -8.82 -8.80
CA PRO A 157 -24.05 -9.08 -8.58
C PRO A 157 -24.46 -9.10 -7.11
N GLU A 158 -23.57 -9.59 -6.23
CA GLU A 158 -23.83 -9.74 -4.80
C GLU A 158 -23.15 -8.68 -3.93
N VAL A 159 -22.05 -8.09 -4.42
CA VAL A 159 -21.24 -7.15 -3.64
C VAL A 159 -21.33 -5.73 -4.23
N PRO A 160 -21.99 -4.79 -3.52
CA PRO A 160 -22.25 -3.45 -4.06
C PRO A 160 -21.03 -2.54 -4.10
N VAL A 161 -20.03 -2.70 -3.23
CA VAL A 161 -18.87 -1.82 -3.12
C VAL A 161 -17.58 -2.57 -3.42
N ILE A 162 -16.80 -2.04 -4.35
CA ILE A 162 -15.47 -2.56 -4.69
C ILE A 162 -14.41 -1.52 -4.32
N ARG A 163 -13.36 -1.97 -3.65
CA ARG A 163 -12.16 -1.17 -3.39
C ARG A 163 -10.96 -1.77 -4.13
N VAL A 164 -10.15 -0.94 -4.76
CA VAL A 164 -8.87 -1.32 -5.36
C VAL A 164 -7.75 -0.66 -4.55
N HIS A 165 -7.01 -1.45 -3.80
CA HIS A 165 -5.89 -0.99 -2.97
C HIS A 165 -4.58 -1.13 -3.75
N THR A 166 -4.04 -0.03 -4.25
CA THR A 166 -2.92 -0.04 -5.18
C THR A 166 -1.93 1.09 -4.91
N ARG A 167 -0.67 0.85 -5.17
CA ARG A 167 0.37 1.88 -5.24
C ARG A 167 0.76 2.21 -6.69
N ALA A 168 0.17 1.57 -7.68
CA ALA A 168 0.52 1.76 -9.08
C ALA A 168 0.42 3.21 -9.58
N PRO A 169 -0.59 4.05 -9.18
CA PRO A 169 -0.62 5.44 -9.59
C PRO A 169 0.64 6.21 -9.21
N ILE A 170 1.34 5.78 -8.15
CA ILE A 170 2.53 6.41 -7.58
C ILE A 170 3.81 5.77 -8.14
N THR A 171 3.87 4.44 -8.17
CA THR A 171 5.10 3.70 -8.51
C THR A 171 5.23 3.39 -10.00
N PHE A 172 4.14 3.42 -10.73
CA PHE A 172 4.06 3.16 -12.17
C PHE A 172 2.90 3.94 -12.81
N PRO A 173 2.95 5.30 -12.84
CA PRO A 173 1.83 6.17 -13.25
C PRO A 173 1.26 5.86 -14.63
N SER A 174 2.10 5.40 -15.57
CA SER A 174 1.66 5.02 -16.93
C SER A 174 0.71 3.81 -16.96
N ARG A 175 0.58 3.06 -15.85
CA ARG A 175 -0.43 2.00 -15.69
C ARG A 175 -1.86 2.55 -15.67
N ILE A 176 -2.03 3.81 -15.29
CA ILE A 176 -3.34 4.46 -15.21
C ILE A 176 -3.70 5.01 -16.58
N THR A 177 -4.05 4.09 -17.47
CA THR A 177 -4.46 4.41 -18.86
C THR A 177 -5.89 4.89 -18.93
N ALA A 178 -6.25 5.60 -20.02
CA ALA A 178 -7.64 5.98 -20.27
C ALA A 178 -8.58 4.76 -20.32
N LYS A 179 -8.12 3.64 -20.90
CA LYS A 179 -8.91 2.38 -20.97
C LYS A 179 -9.17 1.80 -19.58
N LEU A 180 -8.17 1.78 -18.69
CA LEU A 180 -8.35 1.33 -17.29
C LEU A 180 -9.38 2.21 -16.58
N VAL A 181 -9.21 3.53 -16.67
CA VAL A 181 -10.08 4.49 -15.98
C VAL A 181 -11.52 4.39 -16.45
N GLU A 182 -11.75 4.31 -17.77
CA GLU A 182 -13.08 4.11 -18.34
C GLU A 182 -13.70 2.78 -17.88
N GLY A 183 -12.90 1.72 -17.85
CA GLY A 183 -13.35 0.41 -17.35
C GLY A 183 -13.76 0.43 -15.87
N LEU A 184 -13.04 1.18 -15.01
CA LEU A 184 -13.41 1.38 -13.60
C LEU A 184 -14.68 2.22 -13.49
N ARG A 185 -14.78 3.32 -14.25
CA ARG A 185 -15.97 4.20 -14.30
C ARG A 185 -17.22 3.44 -14.71
N ALA A 186 -17.12 2.60 -15.75
CA ALA A 186 -18.23 1.77 -16.22
C ALA A 186 -18.72 0.74 -15.18
N ARG A 187 -17.90 0.47 -14.17
CA ARG A 187 -18.17 -0.47 -13.07
C ARG A 187 -18.39 0.22 -11.72
N ALA A 188 -18.78 1.48 -11.73
CA ALA A 188 -19.07 2.22 -10.50
C ALA A 188 -20.16 1.55 -9.64
N PRO A 189 -20.09 1.69 -8.30
CA PRO A 189 -19.07 2.38 -7.51
C PRO A 189 -17.81 1.53 -7.30
N VAL A 190 -16.67 2.02 -7.78
CA VAL A 190 -15.34 1.48 -7.48
C VAL A 190 -14.53 2.58 -6.79
N TRP A 191 -13.95 2.28 -5.63
CA TRP A 191 -13.09 3.18 -4.87
C TRP A 191 -11.63 2.80 -5.08
N VAL A 192 -10.77 3.76 -5.37
CA VAL A 192 -9.33 3.53 -5.48
C VAL A 192 -8.63 4.04 -4.23
N PHE A 193 -7.97 3.14 -3.54
CA PHE A 193 -7.17 3.43 -2.35
C PHE A 193 -5.70 3.46 -2.76
N VAL A 194 -5.14 4.66 -2.85
CA VAL A 194 -3.73 4.86 -3.18
C VAL A 194 -2.85 4.83 -1.95
N HIS A 195 -1.54 4.74 -2.16
CA HIS A 195 -0.57 4.67 -1.07
C HIS A 195 0.58 5.63 -1.35
N VAL A 196 0.46 6.85 -0.82
CA VAL A 196 1.47 7.92 -0.85
C VAL A 196 1.95 8.18 0.57
N ASN A 197 3.26 8.18 0.79
CA ASN A 197 3.86 8.40 2.12
C ASN A 197 4.57 9.73 2.24
N HIS A 198 4.97 10.36 1.13
CA HIS A 198 5.74 11.60 1.16
C HIS A 198 5.37 12.53 -0.02
N PRO A 199 5.38 13.87 0.16
CA PRO A 199 5.09 14.81 -0.93
C PRO A 199 5.99 14.64 -2.17
N ALA A 200 7.24 14.22 -2.00
CA ALA A 200 8.18 13.98 -3.12
C ALA A 200 7.74 12.85 -4.06
N GLU A 201 6.79 12.01 -3.67
CA GLU A 201 6.20 10.98 -4.53
C GLU A 201 5.17 11.57 -5.53
N LEU A 202 4.69 12.77 -5.29
CA LEU A 202 3.68 13.45 -6.11
C LEU A 202 4.36 14.22 -7.26
N THR A 203 4.89 13.47 -8.23
CA THR A 203 5.51 14.01 -9.45
C THR A 203 4.44 14.42 -10.47
N ALA A 204 4.83 15.13 -11.54
CA ALA A 204 3.91 15.52 -12.61
C ALA A 204 3.20 14.32 -13.27
N GLU A 205 3.90 13.19 -13.41
CA GLU A 205 3.30 11.95 -13.94
C GLU A 205 2.28 11.34 -12.98
N VAL A 206 2.56 11.39 -11.67
CA VAL A 206 1.63 10.95 -10.62
C VAL A 206 0.42 11.87 -10.59
N ASP A 207 0.61 13.18 -10.68
CA ASP A 207 -0.48 14.16 -10.75
C ASP A 207 -1.41 13.87 -11.93
N ALA A 208 -0.84 13.62 -13.12
CA ALA A 208 -1.62 13.25 -14.30
C ALA A 208 -2.38 11.91 -14.13
N ALA A 209 -1.79 10.93 -13.45
CA ALA A 209 -2.44 9.65 -13.17
C ALA A 209 -3.60 9.79 -12.17
N LEU A 210 -3.41 10.54 -11.08
CA LEU A 210 -4.46 10.82 -10.09
C LEU A 210 -5.60 11.64 -10.71
N ALA A 211 -5.27 12.68 -11.49
CA ALA A 211 -6.25 13.51 -12.18
C ALA A 211 -7.15 12.67 -13.11
N ARG A 212 -6.58 11.72 -13.89
CA ARG A 212 -7.39 10.84 -14.75
C ARG A 212 -8.45 10.06 -13.97
N LEU A 213 -8.12 9.58 -12.78
CA LEU A 213 -9.09 8.85 -11.93
C LEU A 213 -10.17 9.78 -11.39
N VAL A 214 -9.74 10.90 -10.78
CA VAL A 214 -10.65 11.84 -10.10
C VAL A 214 -11.55 12.56 -11.09
N ASP A 215 -11.03 12.98 -12.26
CA ASP A 215 -11.81 13.65 -13.33
C ASP A 215 -12.84 12.73 -13.97
N ALA A 216 -12.57 11.42 -13.98
CA ALA A 216 -13.55 10.41 -14.42
C ALA A 216 -14.61 10.09 -13.36
N GLY A 217 -14.60 10.74 -12.19
CA GLY A 217 -15.52 10.49 -11.09
C GLY A 217 -15.24 9.23 -10.28
N VAL A 218 -14.03 8.65 -10.38
CA VAL A 218 -13.59 7.55 -9.52
C VAL A 218 -13.13 8.13 -8.18
N PRO A 219 -13.75 7.77 -7.05
CA PRO A 219 -13.33 8.21 -5.74
C PRO A 219 -11.91 7.71 -5.41
N VAL A 220 -11.03 8.62 -5.03
CA VAL A 220 -9.64 8.29 -4.67
C VAL A 220 -9.37 8.72 -3.24
N VAL A 221 -8.86 7.79 -2.43
CA VAL A 221 -8.47 8.04 -1.03
C VAL A 221 -7.05 7.54 -0.79
N ASN A 222 -6.33 8.15 0.14
CA ASN A 222 -4.95 7.78 0.45
C ASN A 222 -4.83 7.06 1.79
N GLN A 223 -3.98 6.05 1.83
CA GLN A 223 -3.52 5.37 3.04
C GLN A 223 -1.99 5.54 3.13
N SER A 224 -1.54 6.35 4.07
CA SER A 224 -0.10 6.49 4.37
C SER A 224 0.31 5.54 5.49
N VAL A 225 1.59 5.22 5.58
CA VAL A 225 2.22 4.63 6.77
C VAL A 225 3.16 5.65 7.39
N LEU A 226 3.17 5.77 8.71
CA LEU A 226 4.15 6.58 9.45
C LEU A 226 5.49 5.85 9.45
N LEU A 227 6.47 6.40 8.74
CA LEU A 227 7.75 5.73 8.48
C LEU A 227 8.93 6.59 8.95
N ARG A 228 9.78 6.02 9.79
CA ARG A 228 11.02 6.67 10.25
C ARG A 228 11.89 7.09 9.06
N SER A 229 12.44 8.28 9.15
CA SER A 229 13.29 8.92 8.13
C SER A 229 12.59 9.19 6.79
N VAL A 230 11.28 8.97 6.69
CA VAL A 230 10.48 9.25 5.49
C VAL A 230 9.49 10.37 5.75
N ASN A 231 8.64 10.21 6.78
CA ASN A 231 7.56 11.15 7.10
C ASN A 231 7.29 11.21 8.62
N ASP A 232 8.28 10.93 9.43
CA ASP A 232 8.18 10.90 10.89
C ASP A 232 8.24 12.29 11.55
N ASP A 233 7.68 13.27 10.88
CA ASP A 233 7.46 14.62 11.40
C ASP A 233 6.11 15.22 10.95
N ALA A 234 5.55 16.10 11.77
CA ALA A 234 4.23 16.67 11.52
C ALA A 234 4.20 17.62 10.32
N ALA A 235 5.30 18.30 9.98
CA ALA A 235 5.34 19.24 8.87
C ALA A 235 5.29 18.50 7.53
N THR A 236 6.05 17.41 7.39
CA THR A 236 6.01 16.52 6.21
C THR A 236 4.62 15.92 6.02
N LEU A 237 4.00 15.41 7.10
CA LEU A 237 2.64 14.85 7.02
C LEU A 237 1.59 15.92 6.69
N ALA A 238 1.72 17.14 7.20
CA ALA A 238 0.83 18.25 6.86
C ALA A 238 0.99 18.66 5.38
N ALA A 239 2.22 18.75 4.89
CA ALA A 239 2.51 19.03 3.49
C ALA A 239 1.92 17.95 2.57
N LEU A 240 2.05 16.67 2.93
CA LEU A 240 1.43 15.57 2.19
C LEU A 240 -0.10 15.69 2.19
N SER A 241 -0.70 15.93 3.35
CA SER A 241 -2.15 16.04 3.52
C SER A 241 -2.73 17.15 2.65
N HIS A 242 -2.12 18.34 2.66
CA HIS A 242 -2.53 19.46 1.81
C HIS A 242 -2.39 19.13 0.33
N ALA A 243 -1.22 18.58 -0.07
CA ALA A 243 -0.96 18.20 -1.46
C ALA A 243 -1.97 17.16 -1.99
N LEU A 244 -2.43 16.22 -1.14
CA LEU A 244 -3.46 15.24 -1.49
C LEU A 244 -4.82 15.91 -1.70
N VAL A 245 -5.25 16.78 -0.77
CA VAL A 245 -6.54 17.50 -0.86
C VAL A 245 -6.60 18.40 -2.08
N GLU A 246 -5.52 19.11 -2.41
CA GLU A 246 -5.40 19.91 -3.65
C GLU A 246 -5.65 19.07 -4.91
N ARG A 247 -5.29 17.78 -4.87
CA ARG A 247 -5.51 16.80 -5.94
C ARG A 247 -6.84 16.07 -5.85
N ARG A 248 -7.72 16.50 -4.92
CA ARG A 248 -9.02 15.84 -4.66
C ARG A 248 -8.87 14.37 -4.23
N VAL A 249 -7.75 14.03 -3.61
CA VAL A 249 -7.49 12.74 -2.96
C VAL A 249 -7.68 12.90 -1.47
N PHE A 250 -8.62 12.15 -0.90
CA PHE A 250 -8.92 12.27 0.54
C PHE A 250 -7.88 11.53 1.39
N PRO A 251 -7.19 12.19 2.36
CA PRO A 251 -6.30 11.54 3.31
C PRO A 251 -7.12 10.68 4.29
N TYR A 252 -7.22 9.38 4.01
CA TYR A 252 -8.12 8.48 4.75
C TYR A 252 -7.48 7.92 6.01
N TYR A 253 -6.34 7.20 5.87
CA TYR A 253 -5.62 6.63 7.00
C TYR A 253 -4.16 7.05 7.03
N LEU A 254 -3.65 7.24 8.26
CA LEU A 254 -2.24 7.14 8.60
C LEU A 254 -2.07 5.86 9.43
N HIS A 255 -1.41 4.85 8.88
CA HIS A 255 -1.14 3.60 9.58
C HIS A 255 0.07 3.76 10.50
N HIS A 256 -0.02 3.25 11.73
CA HIS A 256 1.17 2.95 12.51
C HIS A 256 1.93 1.80 11.84
N PRO A 257 3.28 1.82 11.77
CA PRO A 257 4.02 0.77 11.09
C PRO A 257 3.85 -0.59 11.79
N ASP A 258 3.54 -1.61 11.00
CA ASP A 258 3.44 -2.98 11.48
C ASP A 258 4.85 -3.56 11.74
N ALA A 259 5.00 -4.40 12.76
CA ALA A 259 6.29 -4.98 13.14
C ALA A 259 6.53 -6.31 12.40
N VAL A 260 6.93 -6.25 11.13
CA VAL A 260 7.28 -7.41 10.32
C VAL A 260 8.81 -7.54 10.19
N PRO A 261 9.38 -8.76 10.10
CA PRO A 261 10.82 -8.94 9.90
C PRO A 261 11.36 -8.09 8.74
N GLY A 262 12.49 -7.43 8.95
CA GLY A 262 13.19 -6.62 7.94
C GLY A 262 12.63 -5.22 7.70
N ASN A 263 11.67 -4.73 8.49
CA ASN A 263 11.22 -3.34 8.39
C ASN A 263 11.57 -2.49 9.62
N ALA A 264 12.39 -3.00 10.55
CA ALA A 264 12.71 -2.34 11.81
C ALA A 264 13.22 -0.90 11.64
N ALA A 265 14.01 -0.64 10.59
CA ALA A 265 14.53 0.69 10.27
C ALA A 265 13.44 1.74 10.00
N PHE A 266 12.21 1.32 9.63
CA PHE A 266 11.08 2.21 9.37
C PHE A 266 10.14 2.41 10.56
N ARG A 267 10.35 1.70 11.67
CA ARG A 267 9.42 1.74 12.80
C ARG A 267 9.57 3.02 13.61
N VAL A 268 8.45 3.61 13.92
CA VAL A 268 8.32 4.75 14.84
C VAL A 268 7.68 4.24 16.12
N PRO A 269 8.25 4.49 17.32
CA PRO A 269 7.61 4.13 18.59
C PRO A 269 6.22 4.74 18.71
N LEU A 270 5.26 4.00 19.27
CA LEU A 270 3.86 4.44 19.36
C LEU A 270 3.70 5.79 20.08
N ALA A 271 4.45 6.00 21.17
CA ALA A 271 4.42 7.27 21.89
C ALA A 271 4.90 8.46 21.03
N GLU A 272 5.91 8.22 20.18
CA GLU A 272 6.40 9.21 19.23
C GLU A 272 5.37 9.48 18.14
N GLY A 273 4.77 8.43 17.57
CA GLY A 273 3.71 8.55 16.58
C GLY A 273 2.50 9.35 17.09
N ARG A 274 2.09 9.12 18.35
CA ARG A 274 1.04 9.92 19.01
C ARG A 274 1.41 11.40 19.09
N ARG A 275 2.65 11.74 19.46
CA ARG A 275 3.12 13.14 19.53
C ARG A 275 3.15 13.79 18.14
N ILE A 276 3.63 13.09 17.12
CA ILE A 276 3.64 13.56 15.74
C ILE A 276 2.19 13.83 15.28
N TYR A 277 1.28 12.90 15.49
CA TYR A 277 -0.11 13.06 15.09
C TYR A 277 -0.83 14.17 15.87
N ALA A 278 -0.56 14.33 17.17
CA ALA A 278 -1.09 15.45 17.95
C ALA A 278 -0.66 16.81 17.40
N SER A 279 0.58 16.90 16.90
CA SER A 279 1.09 18.10 16.22
C SER A 279 0.42 18.29 14.84
N LEU A 280 0.26 17.22 14.04
CA LEU A 280 -0.42 17.26 12.75
C LEU A 280 -1.86 17.79 12.88
N ARG A 281 -2.62 17.36 13.90
CA ARG A 281 -3.99 17.84 14.18
C ARG A 281 -4.10 19.36 14.33
N ARG A 282 -3.05 20.02 14.77
CA ARG A 282 -3.02 21.50 14.92
C ARG A 282 -2.64 22.22 13.63
N MET A 283 -2.10 21.50 12.64
CA MET A 283 -1.56 22.07 11.40
C MET A 283 -2.52 21.97 10.21
N VAL A 284 -3.49 21.05 10.26
CA VAL A 284 -4.37 20.77 9.12
C VAL A 284 -5.84 20.82 9.52
N SER A 285 -6.71 21.11 8.56
CA SER A 285 -8.17 21.06 8.75
C SER A 285 -8.67 19.62 8.84
N GLY A 286 -9.92 19.42 9.31
CA GLY A 286 -10.55 18.10 9.36
C GLY A 286 -10.64 17.40 8.00
N LEU A 287 -10.72 18.16 6.89
CA LEU A 287 -10.69 17.59 5.54
C LEU A 287 -9.33 16.94 5.20
N ALA A 288 -8.24 17.50 5.72
CA ALA A 288 -6.88 17.08 5.43
C ALA A 288 -6.28 16.19 6.51
N LEU A 289 -7.00 15.90 7.61
CA LEU A 289 -6.52 15.10 8.72
C LEU A 289 -6.87 13.61 8.51
N PRO A 290 -5.89 12.72 8.23
CA PRO A 290 -6.14 11.28 8.16
C PRO A 290 -6.45 10.71 9.55
N THR A 291 -7.22 9.63 9.64
CA THR A 291 -7.36 8.89 10.90
C THR A 291 -6.09 8.09 11.18
N TYR A 292 -5.47 8.29 12.35
CA TYR A 292 -4.29 7.51 12.77
C TYR A 292 -4.74 6.16 13.34
N VAL A 293 -4.27 5.07 12.74
CA VAL A 293 -4.78 3.72 13.01
C VAL A 293 -3.67 2.68 13.17
N MET A 294 -3.98 1.60 13.89
CA MET A 294 -3.21 0.36 13.84
C MET A 294 -4.13 -0.85 13.68
N ASP A 295 -3.57 -1.97 13.19
CA ASP A 295 -4.30 -3.21 12.90
C ASP A 295 -3.60 -4.37 13.64
N PRO A 296 -4.02 -4.76 14.85
CA PRO A 296 -3.34 -5.76 15.64
C PRO A 296 -3.52 -7.18 15.08
N PRO A 297 -2.60 -8.10 15.40
CA PRO A 297 -2.64 -9.48 14.89
C PRO A 297 -3.75 -10.34 15.48
N ASP A 298 -4.37 -9.91 16.59
CA ASP A 298 -5.44 -10.64 17.27
C ASP A 298 -6.76 -10.72 16.49
N GLY A 299 -6.86 -9.92 15.41
CA GLY A 299 -8.03 -9.88 14.54
C GLY A 299 -9.18 -9.03 15.05
N SER A 300 -8.98 -8.26 16.10
CA SER A 300 -9.95 -7.24 16.55
C SER A 300 -10.25 -6.20 15.48
N GLY A 301 -9.42 -6.19 14.42
CA GLY A 301 -9.53 -5.26 13.31
C GLY A 301 -8.84 -3.91 13.59
N LYS A 302 -8.92 -3.05 12.60
CA LYS A 302 -8.28 -1.75 12.63
C LYS A 302 -8.99 -0.80 13.60
N PHE A 303 -8.25 -0.16 14.49
CA PHE A 303 -8.79 0.83 15.42
C PHE A 303 -8.01 2.17 15.36
N ALA A 304 -8.72 3.25 15.66
CA ALA A 304 -8.09 4.56 15.78
C ALA A 304 -7.22 4.63 17.04
N ILE A 305 -5.97 5.06 16.88
CA ILE A 305 -5.05 5.25 18.01
C ILE A 305 -5.50 6.47 18.81
N PRO A 306 -5.79 6.32 20.12
CA PRO A 306 -6.14 7.46 20.96
C PRO A 306 -4.95 8.44 21.07
N VAL A 307 -5.24 9.72 20.87
CA VAL A 307 -4.28 10.80 21.01
C VAL A 307 -4.88 11.85 21.93
N ASP A 308 -4.23 12.05 23.08
CA ASP A 308 -4.70 12.99 24.08
C ASP A 308 -4.70 14.44 23.57
N ALA A 309 -5.67 15.24 24.05
CA ALA A 309 -5.77 16.65 23.68
C ALA A 309 -4.61 17.50 24.26
N SER A 310 -3.89 16.95 25.24
CA SER A 310 -2.79 17.55 26.00
C SER A 310 -1.43 16.99 25.58
N GLY A 311 -1.14 16.95 24.29
CA GLY A 311 0.18 16.59 23.76
C GLY A 311 1.05 17.80 23.51
#